data_7d968159278ee71a9133ccb17c296bbd
#
_entry.id   7d968159278ee71a9133ccb17c296bbd
#
_cell.length_a   1.000
_cell.length_b   1.000
_cell.length_c   1.000
_cell.angle_alpha   90.00
_cell.angle_beta   90.00
_cell.angle_gamma   90.00
#
_symmetry.space_group_name_H-M   'P 1'
#
loop_
_entity.id
_entity.type
_entity.pdbx_description
1 polymer ?
#
loop_
_entity_poly.entity_id
_entity_poly.type
_entity_poly.pdbx_seq_one_letter_code
_entity_poly.pdbx_strand_id
1 'polypeptide(L)'
;MKIFGLSDLHGDGRVHNATNGPNGPNGPSGFGFELTFRLLKDSSESSPPLWPARIMQSLAKYVFKTGNTLYAGDHVSWHCGLDGSESRLQHMLMGEDPQMQITVTPHGTVRFVQIIGACLDELQAVQQWNGPGVLQIMKRYPVTGGLWLITNMRRGESIIDIDPSVRNEIAEGIKMEGSNLCGISAHCSWLEIIDKDSKTLHHVSLEHSTKDNQINNITIGFDRNFNYKSCNTGELAQVKFLDRVHLAFNLEAGLLLPLVLKGRIRHGRHFTFKSLSGDSTITFVAPSVSGSLVNDEKPYAAQDSWLQVLVSNSFLESMETSLNFLNNPILEPLPKTVCWPEHNLTLTINPDKI
;
A
#
# COMPACT_ATOMS: atom_id res chain seq x y z
N MET A 1 -21.67 4.50 16.78
CA MET A 1 -21.62 5.97 16.59
C MET A 1 -21.68 6.28 15.10
N LYS A 2 -22.25 7.39 14.72
CA LYS A 2 -22.33 7.89 13.33
C LYS A 2 -22.03 9.37 13.34
N ILE A 3 -21.41 9.87 12.27
CA ILE A 3 -21.33 11.31 11.99
C ILE A 3 -21.97 11.60 10.65
N PHE A 4 -22.43 12.82 10.47
CA PHE A 4 -23.03 13.32 9.24
C PHE A 4 -22.33 14.59 8.79
N GLY A 5 -22.32 14.83 7.47
CA GLY A 5 -21.73 16.02 6.85
C GLY A 5 -20.73 15.73 5.74
N LEU A 6 -20.35 14.45 5.52
CA LEU A 6 -19.64 14.02 4.32
C LEU A 6 -20.59 13.89 3.13
N SER A 7 -21.86 13.54 3.40
CA SER A 7 -22.94 13.68 2.43
C SER A 7 -23.57 15.08 2.48
N ASP A 8 -24.22 15.49 1.41
CA ASP A 8 -24.97 16.74 1.37
C ASP A 8 -26.32 16.57 2.10
N LEU A 9 -26.49 17.27 3.21
CA LEU A 9 -27.69 17.22 4.03
C LEU A 9 -28.76 18.24 3.60
N HIS A 10 -28.39 19.27 2.87
CA HIS A 10 -29.24 20.45 2.64
C HIS A 10 -29.47 20.77 1.17
N GLY A 11 -28.55 20.40 0.27
CA GLY A 11 -28.60 20.72 -1.16
C GLY A 11 -28.47 22.20 -1.50
N ASP A 12 -27.98 23.00 -0.53
CA ASP A 12 -27.95 24.48 -0.63
C ASP A 12 -26.63 25.04 -1.18
N GLY A 13 -25.66 24.15 -1.50
CA GLY A 13 -24.39 24.52 -2.08
C GLY A 13 -23.37 25.15 -1.11
N ARG A 14 -23.67 25.24 0.20
CA ARG A 14 -22.78 25.89 1.19
C ARG A 14 -21.58 25.03 1.58
N VAL A 15 -21.78 23.71 1.64
CA VAL A 15 -20.75 22.75 2.09
C VAL A 15 -20.29 21.86 0.95
N HIS A 16 -21.24 21.40 0.14
CA HIS A 16 -21.01 20.59 -1.04
C HIS A 16 -21.52 21.34 -2.28
N ASN A 17 -20.94 21.04 -3.43
CA ASN A 17 -21.47 21.59 -4.68
C ASN A 17 -22.94 21.19 -4.84
N ALA A 18 -23.79 22.14 -5.23
CA ALA A 18 -25.21 21.89 -5.41
C ALA A 18 -25.44 20.71 -6.36
N THR A 19 -26.41 19.87 -6.03
CA THR A 19 -26.74 18.57 -6.70
C THR A 19 -27.22 18.71 -8.15
N ASN A 20 -27.14 19.89 -8.76
CA ASN A 20 -27.41 20.14 -10.17
C ASN A 20 -26.21 19.81 -11.08
N GLY A 21 -25.24 19.02 -10.60
CA GLY A 21 -24.15 18.50 -11.42
C GLY A 21 -24.65 17.50 -12.49
N PRO A 22 -23.75 17.05 -13.38
CA PRO A 22 -24.11 16.20 -14.53
C PRO A 22 -24.78 14.88 -14.17
N ASN A 23 -24.75 14.44 -12.92
CA ASN A 23 -25.38 13.21 -12.44
C ASN A 23 -26.78 13.44 -11.78
N GLY A 24 -27.20 14.67 -11.54
CA GLY A 24 -28.49 14.99 -10.93
C GLY A 24 -28.75 14.25 -9.60
N PRO A 25 -30.02 13.97 -9.27
CA PRO A 25 -30.40 13.26 -8.05
C PRO A 25 -29.96 11.79 -8.00
N ASN A 26 -29.47 11.22 -9.09
CA ASN A 26 -29.00 9.83 -9.18
C ASN A 26 -27.50 9.67 -8.87
N GLY A 27 -26.78 10.76 -8.66
CA GLY A 27 -25.36 10.77 -8.29
C GLY A 27 -25.14 10.61 -6.77
N PRO A 28 -23.87 10.62 -6.33
CA PRO A 28 -23.54 10.62 -4.92
C PRO A 28 -23.92 11.94 -4.26
N SER A 29 -24.44 11.89 -3.04
CA SER A 29 -24.74 13.06 -2.21
C SER A 29 -23.44 13.58 -1.56
N GLY A 30 -23.01 14.79 -1.90
CA GLY A 30 -21.73 15.32 -1.42
C GLY A 30 -20.56 14.41 -1.81
N PHE A 31 -19.79 13.89 -0.82
CA PHE A 31 -18.77 12.86 -1.06
C PHE A 31 -19.35 11.45 -1.24
N GLY A 32 -20.66 11.26 -1.10
CA GLY A 32 -21.37 10.00 -1.34
C GLY A 32 -21.29 8.98 -0.20
N PHE A 33 -20.77 9.35 0.97
CA PHE A 33 -20.67 8.44 2.11
C PHE A 33 -20.74 9.16 3.44
N GLU A 34 -21.03 8.37 4.51
CA GLU A 34 -20.91 8.77 5.90
C GLU A 34 -20.12 7.73 6.69
N LEU A 35 -19.48 8.15 7.78
CA LEU A 35 -18.67 7.27 8.62
C LEU A 35 -19.49 6.70 9.78
N THR A 36 -19.27 5.42 10.06
CA THR A 36 -19.80 4.74 11.25
C THR A 36 -18.67 4.08 12.03
N PHE A 37 -18.86 3.90 13.34
CA PHE A 37 -17.93 3.22 14.22
C PHE A 37 -18.70 2.34 15.22
N ARG A 38 -18.33 1.06 15.30
CA ARG A 38 -18.88 0.11 16.25
C ARG A 38 -17.81 -0.21 17.29
N LEU A 39 -18.09 0.15 18.54
CA LEU A 39 -17.21 -0.09 19.68
C LEU A 39 -17.89 -1.01 20.67
N LEU A 40 -17.15 -2.02 21.17
CA LEU A 40 -17.60 -2.83 22.29
C LEU A 40 -17.69 -1.94 23.52
N LYS A 41 -18.88 -1.91 24.13
CA LYS A 41 -19.10 -1.16 25.36
C LYS A 41 -18.39 -1.83 26.54
N ASP A 42 -17.58 -1.08 27.27
CA ASP A 42 -17.08 -1.53 28.57
C ASP A 42 -18.21 -1.50 29.60
N SER A 43 -18.27 -2.51 30.47
CA SER A 43 -19.27 -2.59 31.55
C SER A 43 -19.19 -1.41 32.53
N SER A 44 -18.04 -0.80 32.70
CA SER A 44 -17.79 0.35 33.55
C SER A 44 -18.20 1.70 32.92
N GLU A 45 -18.46 1.74 31.62
CA GLU A 45 -18.82 2.97 30.91
C GLU A 45 -20.30 3.29 31.05
N SER A 46 -20.60 4.48 31.58
CA SER A 46 -21.97 5.02 31.69
C SER A 46 -22.43 5.75 30.41
N SER A 47 -21.48 6.26 29.62
CA SER A 47 -21.73 7.01 28.39
C SER A 47 -20.71 6.61 27.29
N PRO A 48 -21.06 6.75 26.01
CA PRO A 48 -20.11 6.49 24.92
C PRO A 48 -18.88 7.39 25.01
N PRO A 49 -17.66 6.84 24.81
CA PRO A 49 -16.45 7.66 24.80
C PRO A 49 -16.41 8.59 23.59
N LEU A 50 -15.69 9.71 23.71
CA LEU A 50 -15.62 10.74 22.67
C LEU A 50 -14.54 10.48 21.61
N TRP A 51 -13.59 9.58 21.86
CA TRP A 51 -12.48 9.35 20.96
C TRP A 51 -12.89 8.83 19.56
N PRO A 52 -13.92 7.96 19.39
CA PRO A 52 -14.37 7.59 18.05
C PRO A 52 -14.88 8.77 17.23
N ALA A 53 -15.58 9.72 17.89
CA ALA A 53 -16.03 10.94 17.22
C ALA A 53 -14.84 11.80 16.75
N ARG A 54 -13.78 11.89 17.56
CA ARG A 54 -12.56 12.63 17.20
C ARG A 54 -11.85 12.01 15.98
N ILE A 55 -11.74 10.68 15.93
CA ILE A 55 -11.19 9.96 14.77
C ILE A 55 -12.02 10.24 13.51
N MET A 56 -13.33 10.04 13.58
CA MET A 56 -14.23 10.29 12.45
C MET A 56 -14.15 11.74 11.97
N GLN A 57 -14.05 12.71 12.92
CA GLN A 57 -13.88 14.12 12.58
C GLN A 57 -12.53 14.41 11.91
N SER A 58 -11.45 13.73 12.34
CA SER A 58 -10.12 13.86 11.69
C SER A 58 -10.13 13.32 10.27
N LEU A 59 -10.76 12.17 10.06
CA LEU A 59 -10.93 11.59 8.72
C LEU A 59 -11.82 12.47 7.85
N ALA A 60 -12.92 13.02 8.36
CA ALA A 60 -13.76 13.96 7.63
C ALA A 60 -12.97 15.21 7.21
N LYS A 61 -12.19 15.81 8.10
CA LYS A 61 -11.31 16.94 7.78
C LYS A 61 -10.30 16.60 6.67
N TYR A 62 -9.74 15.38 6.69
CA TYR A 62 -8.87 14.90 5.63
C TYR A 62 -9.60 14.85 4.29
N VAL A 63 -10.81 14.26 4.24
CA VAL A 63 -11.63 14.16 3.02
C VAL A 63 -11.93 15.55 2.46
N PHE A 64 -12.37 16.48 3.28
CA PHE A 64 -12.63 17.87 2.85
C PHE A 64 -11.37 18.58 2.34
N LYS A 65 -10.21 18.33 2.96
CA LYS A 65 -8.95 18.97 2.57
C LYS A 65 -8.38 18.42 1.27
N THR A 66 -8.53 17.12 1.03
CA THR A 66 -7.84 16.42 -0.08
C THR A 66 -8.76 16.07 -1.23
N GLY A 67 -10.07 15.97 -0.99
CA GLY A 67 -11.04 15.41 -1.94
C GLY A 67 -11.00 13.87 -2.02
N ASN A 68 -10.09 13.21 -1.29
CA ASN A 68 -9.98 11.75 -1.30
C ASN A 68 -11.10 11.11 -0.47
N THR A 69 -11.98 10.38 -1.12
CA THR A 69 -13.08 9.65 -0.48
C THR A 69 -12.60 8.32 0.08
N LEU A 70 -13.26 7.84 1.14
CA LEU A 70 -13.00 6.55 1.77
C LEU A 70 -14.01 5.50 1.28
N TYR A 71 -13.51 4.30 0.99
CA TYR A 71 -14.31 3.18 0.49
C TYR A 71 -14.11 1.93 1.36
N ALA A 72 -15.07 1.01 1.29
CA ALA A 72 -14.88 -0.32 1.85
C ALA A 72 -13.66 -1.01 1.21
N GLY A 73 -12.79 -1.58 2.04
CA GLY A 73 -11.50 -2.15 1.62
C GLY A 73 -10.31 -1.22 1.79
N ASP A 74 -10.55 0.07 2.01
CA ASP A 74 -9.47 1.02 2.31
C ASP A 74 -8.92 0.81 3.72
N HIS A 75 -7.74 1.36 3.98
CA HIS A 75 -7.09 1.30 5.29
C HIS A 75 -6.40 2.61 5.63
N VAL A 76 -6.22 2.85 6.92
CA VAL A 76 -5.53 4.04 7.44
C VAL A 76 -4.51 3.61 8.49
N SER A 77 -3.22 3.90 8.23
CA SER A 77 -2.14 3.73 9.20
C SER A 77 -2.19 4.87 10.21
N TRP A 78 -2.55 4.57 11.47
CA TRP A 78 -2.72 5.61 12.49
C TRP A 78 -1.53 5.72 13.44
N HIS A 79 -0.79 4.60 13.63
CA HIS A 79 0.47 4.48 14.38
C HIS A 79 0.41 4.76 15.88
N CYS A 80 -0.76 4.88 16.47
CA CYS A 80 -0.96 4.97 17.92
C CYS A 80 -2.29 4.33 18.29
N GLY A 81 -2.48 3.98 19.57
CA GLY A 81 -3.75 3.44 20.03
C GLY A 81 -4.91 4.34 19.66
N LEU A 82 -5.97 3.79 19.08
CA LEU A 82 -7.10 4.57 18.56
C LEU A 82 -7.78 5.42 19.64
N ASP A 83 -7.75 4.94 20.88
CA ASP A 83 -8.28 5.64 22.07
C ASP A 83 -7.21 6.43 22.82
N GLY A 84 -5.97 6.48 22.32
CA GLY A 84 -4.82 7.10 22.98
C GLY A 84 -4.17 6.23 24.06
N SER A 85 -4.58 4.97 24.23
CA SER A 85 -3.95 3.99 25.10
C SER A 85 -2.81 3.24 24.41
N GLU A 86 -2.20 2.27 25.11
CA GLU A 86 -1.21 1.33 24.58
C GLU A 86 -1.86 0.12 23.85
N SER A 87 -3.09 0.26 23.38
CA SER A 87 -3.78 -0.80 22.65
C SER A 87 -3.01 -1.18 21.36
N ARG A 88 -3.03 -2.47 21.01
CA ARG A 88 -2.52 -2.96 19.72
C ARG A 88 -3.36 -2.52 18.52
N LEU A 89 -4.59 -2.02 18.75
CA LEU A 89 -5.44 -1.45 17.71
C LEU A 89 -4.97 -0.03 17.36
N GLN A 90 -3.99 0.04 16.50
CA GLN A 90 -3.29 1.28 16.10
C GLN A 90 -3.53 1.65 14.64
N HIS A 91 -4.43 0.93 13.96
CA HIS A 91 -4.75 1.14 12.56
C HIS A 91 -6.24 0.99 12.33
N MET A 92 -6.72 1.43 11.19
CA MET A 92 -8.13 1.35 10.83
C MET A 92 -8.29 0.69 9.46
N LEU A 93 -9.25 -0.20 9.35
CA LEU A 93 -9.75 -0.73 8.10
C LEU A 93 -11.14 -0.16 7.84
N MET A 94 -11.47 0.03 6.58
CA MET A 94 -12.77 0.54 6.15
C MET A 94 -13.61 -0.62 5.61
N GLY A 95 -14.80 -0.82 6.16
CA GLY A 95 -15.74 -1.84 5.71
C GLY A 95 -17.09 -1.23 5.35
N GLU A 96 -17.92 -1.99 4.64
CA GLU A 96 -19.33 -1.62 4.52
C GLU A 96 -20.02 -1.83 5.87
N ASP A 97 -20.86 -0.85 6.26
CA ASP A 97 -21.65 -1.00 7.48
C ASP A 97 -22.69 -2.13 7.31
N PRO A 98 -22.67 -3.17 8.17
CA PRO A 98 -23.51 -4.36 7.99
C PRO A 98 -25.00 -4.11 8.22
N GLN A 99 -25.40 -2.95 8.78
CA GLN A 99 -26.81 -2.60 9.05
C GLN A 99 -27.31 -1.45 8.18
N MET A 100 -26.40 -0.55 7.81
CA MET A 100 -26.75 0.66 7.08
C MET A 100 -26.57 0.40 5.58
N GLN A 101 -27.66 0.15 4.91
CA GLN A 101 -27.66 -0.01 3.45
C GLN A 101 -27.49 1.35 2.74
N ILE A 102 -27.14 1.29 1.47
CA ILE A 102 -27.11 2.48 0.61
C ILE A 102 -28.47 3.16 0.68
N THR A 103 -28.47 4.44 1.05
CA THR A 103 -29.67 5.23 1.25
C THR A 103 -29.79 6.26 0.13
N VAL A 104 -30.93 6.30 -0.53
CA VAL A 104 -31.27 7.34 -1.51
C VAL A 104 -31.88 8.51 -0.76
N THR A 105 -31.31 9.71 -0.97
CA THR A 105 -31.79 10.97 -0.39
C THR A 105 -32.24 11.91 -1.50
N PRO A 106 -32.98 13.01 -1.20
CA PRO A 106 -33.28 14.03 -2.19
C PRO A 106 -32.04 14.67 -2.85
N HIS A 107 -30.89 14.55 -2.19
CA HIS A 107 -29.61 15.13 -2.63
C HIS A 107 -28.62 14.09 -3.17
N GLY A 108 -29.08 12.88 -3.50
CA GLY A 108 -28.27 11.79 -4.05
C GLY A 108 -28.13 10.58 -3.12
N THR A 109 -27.25 9.65 -3.48
CA THR A 109 -27.04 8.40 -2.74
C THR A 109 -25.96 8.54 -1.68
N VAL A 110 -26.16 7.86 -0.54
CA VAL A 110 -25.22 7.84 0.59
C VAL A 110 -24.90 6.39 0.96
N ARG A 111 -23.62 6.06 1.03
CA ARG A 111 -23.10 4.80 1.59
C ARG A 111 -22.63 5.02 3.03
N PHE A 112 -22.57 3.93 3.81
CA PHE A 112 -22.06 3.98 5.15
C PHE A 112 -20.78 3.14 5.24
N VAL A 113 -19.67 3.81 5.56
CA VAL A 113 -18.36 3.20 5.71
C VAL A 113 -18.07 3.03 7.19
N GLN A 114 -17.95 1.77 7.62
CA GLN A 114 -17.60 1.44 9.00
C GLN A 114 -16.10 1.48 9.18
N ILE A 115 -15.66 2.19 10.21
CA ILE A 115 -14.28 2.16 10.70
C ILE A 115 -14.12 0.97 11.63
N ILE A 116 -13.09 0.16 11.42
CA ILE A 116 -12.79 -1.07 12.14
C ILE A 116 -11.37 -0.97 12.67
N GLY A 117 -11.18 -1.12 13.99
CA GLY A 117 -9.85 -1.14 14.59
C GLY A 117 -9.06 -2.38 14.21
N ALA A 118 -7.80 -2.21 13.82
CA ALA A 118 -6.92 -3.27 13.36
C ALA A 118 -5.54 -3.23 14.02
N CYS A 119 -4.95 -4.42 14.19
CA CYS A 119 -3.56 -4.60 14.56
C CYS A 119 -2.64 -4.40 13.34
N LEU A 120 -1.34 -4.26 13.58
CA LEU A 120 -0.35 -4.08 12.52
C LEU A 120 -0.34 -5.26 11.52
N ASP A 121 -0.43 -6.51 12.01
CA ASP A 121 -0.44 -7.70 11.14
C ASP A 121 -1.64 -7.69 10.18
N GLU A 122 -2.80 -7.25 10.65
CA GLU A 122 -4.03 -7.13 9.85
C GLU A 122 -3.92 -6.01 8.81
N LEU A 123 -3.31 -4.88 9.19
CA LEU A 123 -2.99 -3.81 8.25
C LEU A 123 -2.05 -4.31 7.15
N GLN A 124 -0.97 -5.00 7.53
CA GLN A 124 -0.01 -5.55 6.56
C GLN A 124 -0.68 -6.55 5.62
N ALA A 125 -1.56 -7.41 6.15
CA ALA A 125 -2.33 -8.34 5.33
C ALA A 125 -3.21 -7.61 4.30
N VAL A 126 -3.90 -6.53 4.70
CA VAL A 126 -4.70 -5.69 3.79
C VAL A 126 -3.82 -5.03 2.73
N GLN A 127 -2.67 -4.50 3.11
CA GLN A 127 -1.72 -3.88 2.19
C GLN A 127 -1.17 -4.88 1.17
N GLN A 128 -0.79 -6.08 1.63
CA GLN A 128 -0.19 -7.10 0.78
C GLN A 128 -1.20 -7.80 -0.14
N TRP A 129 -2.43 -7.99 0.32
CA TRP A 129 -3.49 -8.63 -0.46
C TRP A 129 -4.56 -7.63 -0.87
N ASN A 130 -5.68 -7.57 -0.12
CA ASN A 130 -6.75 -6.60 -0.30
C ASN A 130 -7.61 -6.49 0.97
N GLY A 131 -8.29 -5.34 1.12
CA GLY A 131 -9.14 -5.08 2.28
C GLY A 131 -10.36 -6.01 2.37
N PRO A 132 -11.14 -6.22 1.30
CA PRO A 132 -12.31 -7.10 1.35
C PRO A 132 -11.98 -8.52 1.79
N GLY A 133 -10.91 -9.13 1.27
CA GLY A 133 -10.47 -10.47 1.64
C GLY A 133 -10.15 -10.58 3.13
N VAL A 134 -9.33 -9.67 3.66
CA VAL A 134 -8.96 -9.67 5.08
C VAL A 134 -10.18 -9.41 5.98
N LEU A 135 -11.08 -8.50 5.60
CA LEU A 135 -12.31 -8.25 6.35
C LEU A 135 -13.24 -9.48 6.38
N GLN A 136 -13.30 -10.27 5.30
CA GLN A 136 -14.06 -11.54 5.31
C GLN A 136 -13.43 -12.57 6.25
N ILE A 137 -12.10 -12.63 6.32
CA ILE A 137 -11.42 -13.47 7.31
C ILE A 137 -11.77 -12.99 8.72
N MET A 138 -11.63 -11.70 9.02
CA MET A 138 -11.92 -11.12 10.34
C MET A 138 -13.34 -11.42 10.81
N LYS A 139 -14.34 -11.38 9.92
CA LYS A 139 -15.76 -11.67 10.27
C LYS A 139 -15.98 -13.06 10.85
N ARG A 140 -15.08 -14.00 10.61
CA ARG A 140 -15.20 -15.38 11.13
C ARG A 140 -14.81 -15.50 12.62
N TYR A 141 -14.04 -14.53 13.13
CA TYR A 141 -13.49 -14.59 14.49
C TYR A 141 -14.30 -13.69 15.43
N PRO A 142 -14.88 -14.24 16.52
CA PRO A 142 -15.61 -13.45 17.51
C PRO A 142 -14.76 -12.34 18.15
N VAL A 143 -13.45 -12.56 18.30
CA VAL A 143 -12.51 -11.62 18.95
C VAL A 143 -12.34 -10.33 18.12
N THR A 144 -12.54 -10.37 16.81
CA THR A 144 -12.55 -9.20 15.92
C THR A 144 -13.94 -8.57 15.77
N GLY A 145 -14.90 -8.98 16.62
CA GLY A 145 -16.28 -8.49 16.61
C GLY A 145 -17.22 -9.26 15.67
N GLY A 146 -16.75 -10.42 15.12
CA GLY A 146 -17.54 -11.32 14.30
C GLY A 146 -18.14 -10.64 13.08
N LEU A 147 -19.34 -11.03 12.66
CA LEU A 147 -20.02 -10.50 11.48
C LEU A 147 -20.21 -8.96 11.48
N TRP A 148 -20.24 -8.36 12.68
CA TRP A 148 -20.43 -6.92 12.85
C TRP A 148 -19.12 -6.14 12.88
N LEU A 149 -17.96 -6.83 12.96
CA LEU A 149 -16.63 -6.23 13.07
C LEU A 149 -16.59 -5.15 14.19
N ILE A 150 -17.10 -5.49 15.36
CA ILE A 150 -17.15 -4.58 16.51
C ILE A 150 -15.74 -4.42 17.07
N THR A 151 -15.21 -3.20 17.06
CA THR A 151 -13.90 -2.90 17.62
C THR A 151 -13.90 -3.10 19.13
N ASN A 152 -12.97 -3.93 19.61
CA ASN A 152 -12.71 -4.13 21.04
C ASN A 152 -11.30 -3.61 21.37
N MET A 153 -11.18 -2.46 22.03
CA MET A 153 -9.88 -1.84 22.36
C MET A 153 -9.01 -2.68 23.29
N ARG A 154 -9.58 -3.67 23.98
CA ARG A 154 -8.84 -4.63 24.83
C ARG A 154 -8.33 -5.85 24.06
N ARG A 155 -8.54 -5.92 22.76
CA ARG A 155 -8.04 -7.02 21.94
C ARG A 155 -6.51 -6.99 21.88
N GLY A 156 -5.87 -8.03 22.43
CA GLY A 156 -4.41 -8.18 22.50
C GLY A 156 -3.82 -9.02 21.37
N GLU A 157 -4.65 -9.69 20.53
CA GLU A 157 -4.22 -10.65 19.51
C GLU A 157 -4.77 -10.27 18.14
N SER A 158 -3.96 -10.42 17.11
CA SER A 158 -4.38 -10.34 15.71
C SER A 158 -5.05 -11.64 15.27
N ILE A 159 -5.73 -11.63 14.12
CA ILE A 159 -6.27 -12.86 13.52
C ILE A 159 -5.15 -13.89 13.22
N ILE A 160 -3.93 -13.43 12.97
CA ILE A 160 -2.77 -14.28 12.68
C ILE A 160 -2.19 -14.89 13.95
N ASP A 161 -2.25 -14.18 15.10
CA ASP A 161 -1.87 -14.73 16.40
C ASP A 161 -2.84 -15.84 16.82
N ILE A 162 -4.14 -15.64 16.57
CA ILE A 162 -5.22 -16.57 16.94
C ILE A 162 -5.20 -17.82 16.07
N ASP A 163 -5.03 -17.64 14.78
CA ASP A 163 -5.00 -18.71 13.80
C ASP A 163 -3.87 -18.48 12.78
N PRO A 164 -2.68 -19.05 13.01
CA PRO A 164 -1.56 -18.93 12.09
C PRO A 164 -1.83 -19.44 10.67
N SER A 165 -2.86 -20.30 10.47
CA SER A 165 -3.24 -20.80 9.13
C SER A 165 -3.78 -19.70 8.21
N VAL A 166 -4.26 -18.60 8.77
CA VAL A 166 -4.70 -17.41 8.04
C VAL A 166 -3.60 -16.87 7.12
N ARG A 167 -2.32 -17.02 7.49
CA ARG A 167 -1.19 -16.65 6.60
C ARG A 167 -1.24 -17.40 5.26
N ASN A 168 -1.58 -18.69 5.30
CA ASN A 168 -1.69 -19.48 4.08
C ASN A 168 -2.89 -19.05 3.25
N GLU A 169 -4.01 -18.72 3.88
CA GLU A 169 -5.20 -18.21 3.18
C GLU A 169 -4.93 -16.86 2.50
N ILE A 170 -4.24 -15.94 3.17
CA ILE A 170 -3.80 -14.68 2.59
C ILE A 170 -2.85 -14.93 1.40
N ALA A 171 -1.89 -15.85 1.54
CA ALA A 171 -0.96 -16.19 0.47
C ALA A 171 -1.67 -16.80 -0.76
N GLU A 172 -2.65 -17.68 -0.55
CA GLU A 172 -3.48 -18.21 -1.65
C GLU A 172 -4.36 -17.12 -2.26
N GLY A 173 -4.92 -16.20 -1.46
CA GLY A 173 -5.65 -15.04 -1.97
C GLY A 173 -4.78 -14.16 -2.86
N ILE A 174 -3.55 -13.85 -2.44
CA ILE A 174 -2.58 -13.10 -3.25
C ILE A 174 -2.25 -13.85 -4.55
N LYS A 175 -2.07 -15.16 -4.48
CA LYS A 175 -1.77 -15.99 -5.65
C LYS A 175 -2.93 -15.99 -6.67
N MET A 176 -4.17 -16.02 -6.19
CA MET A 176 -5.37 -16.09 -7.06
C MET A 176 -5.81 -14.73 -7.59
N GLU A 177 -5.74 -13.68 -6.80
CA GLU A 177 -6.31 -12.36 -7.10
C GLU A 177 -5.23 -11.29 -7.36
N GLY A 178 -4.00 -11.58 -6.97
CA GLY A 178 -2.89 -10.64 -6.98
C GLY A 178 -2.85 -9.78 -5.72
N SER A 179 -1.80 -8.95 -5.67
CA SER A 179 -1.58 -7.97 -4.60
C SER A 179 -2.07 -6.59 -5.02
N ASN A 180 -2.63 -5.84 -4.08
CA ASN A 180 -2.96 -4.42 -4.29
C ASN A 180 -1.77 -3.49 -3.97
N LEU A 181 -0.73 -4.01 -3.31
CA LEU A 181 0.49 -3.24 -3.06
C LEU A 181 1.22 -2.97 -4.38
N CYS A 182 1.32 -1.71 -4.80
CA CYS A 182 1.95 -1.34 -6.07
C CYS A 182 3.36 -0.77 -5.94
N GLY A 183 3.78 -0.43 -4.71
CA GLY A 183 5.12 0.08 -4.45
C GLY A 183 5.36 0.37 -2.98
N ILE A 184 6.64 0.52 -2.64
CA ILE A 184 7.11 0.87 -1.30
C ILE A 184 8.31 1.80 -1.37
N SER A 185 8.58 2.51 -0.26
CA SER A 185 9.88 3.12 0.00
C SER A 185 10.76 2.13 0.74
N ALA A 186 11.99 1.90 0.25
CA ALA A 186 12.88 0.87 0.77
C ALA A 186 14.35 1.25 0.55
N HIS A 187 15.28 0.57 1.20
CA HIS A 187 16.70 0.71 0.88
C HIS A 187 17.02 -0.10 -0.38
N CYS A 188 17.05 0.58 -1.50
CA CYS A 188 17.36 -0.01 -2.80
C CYS A 188 18.23 0.92 -3.66
N SER A 189 19.00 0.33 -4.55
CA SER A 189 19.78 1.02 -5.57
C SER A 189 19.99 0.16 -6.78
N TRP A 190 20.38 0.77 -7.89
CA TRP A 190 20.75 0.05 -9.11
C TRP A 190 21.96 0.68 -9.78
N LEU A 191 22.70 -0.13 -10.53
CA LEU A 191 23.86 0.27 -11.31
C LEU A 191 23.81 -0.38 -12.68
N GLU A 192 24.28 0.34 -13.70
CA GLU A 192 24.61 -0.24 -15.00
C GLU A 192 25.95 -0.96 -14.91
N ILE A 193 26.02 -2.18 -15.41
CA ILE A 193 27.30 -2.92 -15.53
C ILE A 193 27.84 -2.67 -16.93
N ILE A 194 28.97 -1.96 -17.01
CA ILE A 194 29.69 -1.70 -18.27
C ILE A 194 30.89 -2.63 -18.32
N ASP A 195 31.05 -3.42 -19.39
CA ASP A 195 32.23 -4.26 -19.59
C ASP A 195 33.48 -3.39 -19.69
N LYS A 196 34.56 -3.81 -19.02
CA LYS A 196 35.77 -3.00 -18.78
C LYS A 196 36.63 -2.66 -20.01
N ASP A 197 36.16 -2.92 -21.23
CA ASP A 197 36.88 -2.53 -22.45
C ASP A 197 36.58 -1.11 -22.95
N SER A 198 35.63 -0.39 -22.35
CA SER A 198 35.41 1.02 -22.57
C SER A 198 35.62 1.83 -21.27
N LYS A 199 36.78 2.52 -21.27
CA LYS A 199 37.18 3.44 -20.16
C LYS A 199 36.15 4.54 -20.00
N THR A 200 35.38 4.53 -18.93
CA THR A 200 35.04 5.70 -18.10
C THR A 200 34.14 5.28 -16.92
N LEU A 201 34.72 5.25 -15.74
CA LEU A 201 34.01 5.11 -14.48
C LEU A 201 33.34 6.44 -14.12
N HIS A 202 32.04 6.50 -14.09
CA HIS A 202 31.35 7.51 -13.29
C HIS A 202 30.94 6.91 -11.95
N HIS A 203 31.77 7.19 -10.95
CA HIS A 203 31.49 6.97 -9.55
C HIS A 203 30.47 8.03 -9.08
N VAL A 204 29.29 7.63 -8.70
CA VAL A 204 28.43 8.49 -7.89
C VAL A 204 28.69 8.15 -6.43
N SER A 205 29.43 9.04 -5.78
CA SER A 205 29.81 8.94 -4.37
C SER A 205 28.60 9.16 -3.47
N LEU A 206 28.46 8.26 -2.49
CA LEU A 206 27.59 8.42 -1.34
C LEU A 206 28.21 9.46 -0.39
N GLU A 207 27.70 10.66 -0.34
CA GLU A 207 27.96 11.57 0.76
C GLU A 207 26.74 11.72 1.67
N HIS A 208 26.99 11.52 2.95
CA HIS A 208 26.06 11.67 4.06
C HIS A 208 25.65 13.12 4.27
N SER A 209 24.36 13.38 4.44
CA SER A 209 23.94 14.48 5.30
C SER A 209 22.70 14.08 6.10
N THR A 210 22.94 13.89 7.38
CA THR A 210 21.92 13.78 8.44
C THR A 210 21.25 15.14 8.64
N LYS A 211 19.93 15.21 8.55
CA LYS A 211 19.11 16.19 9.28
C LYS A 211 17.79 15.56 9.68
N ASP A 212 17.67 15.38 10.99
CA ASP A 212 16.42 15.08 11.67
C ASP A 212 15.35 16.12 11.36
N ASN A 213 14.17 15.66 10.97
CA ASN A 213 12.93 16.39 11.20
C ASN A 213 11.81 15.39 11.46
N GLN A 214 11.40 15.33 12.72
CA GLN A 214 10.16 14.69 13.14
C GLN A 214 8.98 15.43 12.50
N ILE A 215 8.28 14.75 11.61
CA ILE A 215 6.96 15.19 11.12
C ILE A 215 6.02 14.01 11.36
N ASN A 216 5.02 14.24 12.21
CA ASN A 216 3.87 13.36 12.41
C ASN A 216 3.12 13.21 11.07
N ASN A 217 3.48 12.21 10.28
CA ASN A 217 2.81 11.90 9.03
C ASN A 217 1.80 10.78 9.26
N ILE A 218 0.51 11.15 9.22
CA ILE A 218 -0.57 10.20 8.97
C ILE A 218 -0.36 9.69 7.55
N THR A 219 0.18 8.48 7.41
CA THR A 219 0.34 7.85 6.10
C THR A 219 -0.96 7.13 5.77
N ILE A 220 -1.81 7.77 4.98
CA ILE A 220 -2.99 7.11 4.41
C ILE A 220 -2.48 6.36 3.19
N GLY A 221 -2.52 5.04 3.26
CA GLY A 221 -2.10 4.15 2.17
C GLY A 221 -3.10 4.13 1.01
N PHE A 222 -3.20 5.25 0.30
CA PHE A 222 -3.93 5.36 -0.95
C PHE A 222 -2.96 5.70 -2.06
N ASP A 223 -2.60 4.70 -2.83
CA ASP A 223 -1.81 4.93 -4.03
C ASP A 223 -2.69 4.91 -5.28
N ARG A 224 -3.54 5.94 -5.41
CA ARG A 224 -4.19 6.25 -6.70
C ARG A 224 -3.50 7.36 -7.48
N ASN A 225 -2.52 8.07 -6.86
CA ASN A 225 -1.79 9.13 -7.55
C ASN A 225 -0.36 9.24 -6.99
N PHE A 226 0.58 8.51 -7.58
CA PHE A 226 1.96 8.94 -7.57
C PHE A 226 2.03 10.26 -8.36
N ASN A 227 1.86 11.38 -7.66
CA ASN A 227 2.17 12.67 -8.23
C ASN A 227 3.70 12.75 -8.38
N TYR A 228 4.18 12.51 -9.60
CA TYR A 228 5.47 13.00 -10.01
C TYR A 228 5.46 14.51 -9.79
N LYS A 229 6.23 14.99 -8.81
CA LYS A 229 6.62 16.40 -8.82
C LYS A 229 7.37 16.61 -10.13
N SER A 230 6.71 17.20 -11.10
CA SER A 230 7.33 17.75 -12.28
C SER A 230 8.44 18.69 -11.81
N CYS A 231 9.69 18.31 -11.99
CA CYS A 231 10.78 19.25 -12.00
C CYS A 231 10.53 20.19 -13.17
N ASN A 232 10.31 21.45 -12.87
CA ASN A 232 10.24 22.55 -13.84
C ASN A 232 11.60 22.76 -14.46
N THR A 233 11.96 21.96 -15.47
CA THR A 233 12.90 22.33 -16.53
C THR A 233 12.45 21.58 -17.77
N GLY A 234 12.09 22.30 -18.83
CA GLY A 234 11.43 21.80 -20.03
C GLY A 234 12.28 20.93 -20.97
N GLU A 235 13.15 20.07 -20.46
CA GLU A 235 13.80 19.00 -21.19
C GLU A 235 13.25 17.68 -20.67
N LEU A 236 12.51 16.97 -21.52
CA LEU A 236 12.11 15.58 -21.26
C LEU A 236 13.41 14.76 -21.08
N ALA A 237 13.65 14.26 -19.87
CA ALA A 237 14.81 13.41 -19.60
C ALA A 237 14.85 12.25 -20.61
N GLN A 238 15.99 12.10 -21.29
CA GLN A 238 16.17 11.11 -22.33
C GLN A 238 16.13 9.69 -21.74
N VAL A 239 15.35 8.79 -22.35
CA VAL A 239 15.33 7.38 -21.99
C VAL A 239 16.62 6.73 -22.48
N LYS A 240 17.36 6.10 -21.57
CA LYS A 240 18.56 5.30 -21.87
C LYS A 240 18.21 3.82 -21.73
N PHE A 241 18.45 3.03 -22.79
CA PHE A 241 18.37 1.58 -22.70
C PHE A 241 19.70 1.02 -22.20
N LEU A 242 19.61 -0.01 -21.35
CA LEU A 242 20.76 -0.61 -20.69
C LEU A 242 20.87 -2.08 -21.10
N ASP A 243 22.11 -2.57 -21.26
CA ASP A 243 22.37 -3.96 -21.63
C ASP A 243 22.48 -4.88 -20.41
N ARG A 244 23.00 -4.37 -19.30
CA ARG A 244 23.23 -5.14 -18.07
C ARG A 244 23.02 -4.29 -16.83
N VAL A 245 22.31 -4.82 -15.84
CA VAL A 245 21.99 -4.09 -14.60
C VAL A 245 22.28 -4.91 -13.34
N HIS A 246 22.69 -4.21 -12.29
CA HIS A 246 22.84 -4.76 -10.95
C HIS A 246 21.87 -4.05 -10.00
N LEU A 247 21.01 -4.81 -9.34
CA LEU A 247 20.06 -4.34 -8.34
C LEU A 247 20.58 -4.68 -6.95
N ALA A 248 20.46 -3.75 -6.01
CA ALA A 248 20.80 -3.98 -4.61
C ALA A 248 19.60 -3.60 -3.73
N PHE A 249 19.24 -4.49 -2.82
CA PHE A 249 18.18 -4.32 -1.83
C PHE A 249 18.73 -4.65 -0.44
N ASN A 250 18.18 -4.02 0.61
CA ASN A 250 18.36 -4.54 1.96
C ASN A 250 17.44 -5.77 2.17
N LEU A 251 17.61 -6.49 3.29
CA LEU A 251 16.83 -7.70 3.57
C LEU A 251 15.32 -7.41 3.61
N GLU A 252 14.91 -6.34 4.29
CA GLU A 252 13.50 -5.95 4.42
C GLU A 252 12.83 -5.77 3.04
N ALA A 253 13.47 -5.04 2.14
CA ALA A 253 12.99 -4.87 0.77
C ALA A 253 13.03 -6.18 -0.03
N GLY A 254 14.09 -6.97 0.17
CA GLY A 254 14.26 -8.28 -0.49
C GLY A 254 13.16 -9.27 -0.14
N LEU A 255 12.69 -9.28 1.11
CA LEU A 255 11.59 -10.15 1.57
C LEU A 255 10.26 -9.89 0.85
N LEU A 256 10.09 -8.74 0.20
CA LEU A 256 8.92 -8.42 -0.60
C LEU A 256 9.02 -8.92 -2.06
N LEU A 257 10.20 -9.30 -2.54
CA LEU A 257 10.36 -9.79 -3.91
C LEU A 257 9.45 -10.99 -4.25
N PRO A 258 9.28 -12.02 -3.38
CA PRO A 258 8.32 -13.09 -3.65
C PRO A 258 6.87 -12.58 -3.85
N LEU A 259 6.44 -11.59 -3.04
CA LEU A 259 5.14 -10.95 -3.20
C LEU A 259 5.05 -10.17 -4.52
N VAL A 260 6.10 -9.44 -4.88
CA VAL A 260 6.18 -8.67 -6.13
C VAL A 260 6.03 -9.62 -7.32
N LEU A 261 6.79 -10.70 -7.35
CA LEU A 261 6.77 -11.66 -8.45
C LEU A 261 5.41 -12.36 -8.56
N LYS A 262 4.96 -12.99 -7.47
CA LYS A 262 3.73 -13.80 -7.44
C LYS A 262 2.45 -12.96 -7.44
N GLY A 263 2.44 -11.84 -6.73
CA GLY A 263 1.24 -11.02 -6.52
C GLY A 263 1.07 -9.89 -7.53
N ARG A 264 2.15 -9.47 -8.21
CA ARG A 264 2.07 -8.34 -9.14
C ARG A 264 2.45 -8.75 -10.57
N ILE A 265 3.67 -9.20 -10.78
CA ILE A 265 4.20 -9.48 -12.12
C ILE A 265 3.41 -10.62 -12.78
N ARG A 266 3.17 -11.72 -12.06
CA ARG A 266 2.36 -12.85 -12.56
C ARG A 266 0.92 -12.44 -12.93
N HIS A 267 0.41 -11.37 -12.33
CA HIS A 267 -0.91 -10.80 -12.61
C HIS A 267 -0.88 -9.65 -13.64
N GLY A 268 0.20 -9.51 -14.41
CA GLY A 268 0.29 -8.51 -15.46
C GLY A 268 0.39 -7.08 -14.95
N ARG A 269 0.91 -6.88 -13.74
CA ARG A 269 1.01 -5.58 -13.05
C ARG A 269 2.47 -5.17 -12.88
N HIS A 270 2.71 -3.93 -12.47
CA HIS A 270 4.03 -3.42 -12.09
C HIS A 270 4.17 -3.33 -10.58
N PHE A 271 5.42 -3.17 -10.10
CA PHE A 271 5.74 -2.83 -8.71
C PHE A 271 6.96 -1.92 -8.65
N THR A 272 6.90 -0.90 -7.79
CA THR A 272 7.95 0.11 -7.68
C THR A 272 8.60 0.13 -6.29
N PHE A 273 9.93 0.04 -6.23
CA PHE A 273 10.74 0.35 -5.08
C PHE A 273 11.32 1.75 -5.23
N LYS A 274 11.06 2.64 -4.26
CA LYS A 274 11.66 3.98 -4.20
C LYS A 274 12.69 4.01 -3.09
N SER A 275 13.91 4.49 -3.40
CA SER A 275 14.99 4.55 -2.41
C SER A 275 14.66 5.52 -1.26
N LEU A 276 14.94 5.09 -0.02
CA LEU A 276 14.88 5.92 1.18
C LEU A 276 16.11 6.80 1.34
N SER A 277 17.28 6.37 0.83
CA SER A 277 18.57 7.02 1.02
C SER A 277 19.11 7.73 -0.22
N GLY A 278 18.33 7.80 -1.29
CA GLY A 278 18.74 8.42 -2.55
C GLY A 278 17.58 8.58 -3.51
N ASP A 279 17.87 9.04 -4.73
CA ASP A 279 16.85 9.27 -5.76
C ASP A 279 16.51 8.03 -6.58
N SER A 280 17.21 6.90 -6.34
CA SER A 280 17.00 5.66 -7.12
C SER A 280 15.59 5.14 -7.00
N THR A 281 15.00 4.78 -8.14
CA THR A 281 13.69 4.13 -8.23
C THR A 281 13.82 2.91 -9.14
N ILE A 282 13.29 1.76 -8.72
CA ILE A 282 13.30 0.52 -9.49
C ILE A 282 11.87 0.06 -9.68
N THR A 283 11.43 -0.10 -10.93
CA THR A 283 10.10 -0.60 -11.26
C THR A 283 10.21 -1.91 -12.03
N PHE A 284 9.73 -2.98 -11.44
CA PHE A 284 9.49 -4.24 -12.14
C PHE A 284 8.20 -4.14 -12.93
N VAL A 285 8.23 -4.57 -14.19
CA VAL A 285 7.12 -4.41 -15.14
C VAL A 285 6.81 -5.76 -15.79
N ALA A 286 5.54 -6.16 -15.79
CA ALA A 286 5.08 -7.31 -16.56
C ALA A 286 4.89 -6.92 -18.04
N PRO A 287 5.03 -7.87 -19.00
CA PRO A 287 4.91 -7.57 -20.44
C PRO A 287 3.57 -6.95 -20.86
N SER A 288 2.50 -7.20 -20.10
CA SER A 288 1.15 -6.67 -20.38
C SER A 288 0.91 -5.24 -19.90
N VAL A 289 1.86 -4.63 -19.19
CA VAL A 289 1.73 -3.26 -18.68
C VAL A 289 1.87 -2.26 -19.83
N SER A 290 0.79 -1.54 -20.14
CA SER A 290 0.81 -0.52 -21.18
C SER A 290 1.55 0.75 -20.73
N GLY A 291 2.24 1.40 -21.68
CA GLY A 291 3.00 2.63 -21.40
C GLY A 291 4.35 2.41 -20.71
N SER A 292 4.84 1.16 -20.63
CA SER A 292 6.20 0.87 -20.17
C SER A 292 7.24 1.37 -21.18
N LEU A 293 8.43 1.75 -20.67
CA LEU A 293 9.58 2.13 -21.49
C LEU A 293 10.31 0.91 -22.05
N VAL A 294 10.10 -0.26 -21.46
CA VAL A 294 10.79 -1.53 -21.73
C VAL A 294 9.96 -2.46 -22.62
N ASN A 295 10.64 -3.31 -23.37
CA ASN A 295 10.05 -4.38 -24.18
C ASN A 295 11.01 -5.59 -24.23
N ASP A 296 10.61 -6.68 -24.91
CA ASP A 296 11.39 -7.93 -24.95
C ASP A 296 12.78 -7.76 -25.57
N GLU A 297 12.99 -6.84 -26.53
CA GLU A 297 14.28 -6.54 -27.11
C GLU A 297 15.16 -5.68 -26.23
N LYS A 298 14.54 -4.80 -25.42
CA LYS A 298 15.18 -3.85 -24.51
C LYS A 298 14.55 -3.94 -23.13
N PRO A 299 14.91 -4.96 -22.31
CA PRO A 299 14.26 -5.23 -21.05
C PRO A 299 14.64 -4.26 -19.92
N TYR A 300 15.63 -3.40 -20.12
CA TYR A 300 16.10 -2.42 -19.15
C TYR A 300 16.10 -1.02 -19.76
N ALA A 301 15.40 -0.10 -19.10
CA ALA A 301 15.38 1.31 -19.50
C ALA A 301 15.51 2.19 -18.27
N ALA A 302 16.37 3.20 -18.34
CA ALA A 302 16.53 4.19 -17.31
C ALA A 302 16.12 5.58 -17.80
N GLN A 303 15.46 6.33 -16.96
CA GLN A 303 15.20 7.76 -17.13
C GLN A 303 15.66 8.46 -15.85
N ASP A 304 16.78 9.16 -15.92
CA ASP A 304 17.52 9.67 -14.76
C ASP A 304 17.83 8.54 -13.76
N SER A 305 17.33 8.65 -12.52
CA SER A 305 17.50 7.69 -11.45
C SER A 305 16.43 6.59 -11.42
N TRP A 306 15.47 6.62 -12.33
CA TRP A 306 14.40 5.64 -12.43
C TRP A 306 14.72 4.55 -13.43
N LEU A 307 14.84 3.32 -12.96
CA LEU A 307 15.04 2.11 -13.76
C LEU A 307 13.72 1.35 -13.91
N GLN A 308 13.39 0.96 -15.14
CA GLN A 308 12.38 -0.07 -15.41
C GLN A 308 13.07 -1.39 -15.79
N VAL A 309 12.55 -2.49 -15.25
CA VAL A 309 13.01 -3.86 -15.48
C VAL A 309 11.82 -4.68 -15.99
N LEU A 310 11.87 -5.12 -17.23
CA LEU A 310 10.89 -6.05 -17.77
C LEU A 310 11.14 -7.45 -17.22
N VAL A 311 10.11 -8.07 -16.70
CA VAL A 311 10.14 -9.46 -16.23
C VAL A 311 9.21 -10.28 -17.13
N SER A 312 9.78 -10.96 -18.13
CA SER A 312 9.03 -11.90 -18.98
C SER A 312 8.59 -13.13 -18.19
N ASN A 313 7.65 -13.93 -18.72
CA ASN A 313 7.13 -15.10 -18.00
C ASN A 313 8.22 -16.13 -17.70
N SER A 314 9.15 -16.37 -18.64
CA SER A 314 10.27 -17.30 -18.43
C SER A 314 11.25 -16.78 -17.37
N PHE A 315 11.51 -15.47 -17.37
CA PHE A 315 12.37 -14.83 -16.38
C PHE A 315 11.71 -14.83 -14.98
N LEU A 316 10.40 -14.62 -14.91
CA LEU A 316 9.63 -14.70 -13.66
C LEU A 316 9.82 -16.05 -12.95
N GLU A 317 9.70 -17.17 -13.68
CA GLU A 317 9.89 -18.51 -13.14
C GLU A 317 11.32 -18.75 -12.64
N SER A 318 12.31 -18.27 -13.39
CA SER A 318 13.71 -18.30 -12.98
C SER A 318 13.97 -17.47 -11.72
N MET A 319 13.41 -16.27 -11.64
CA MET A 319 13.52 -15.41 -10.45
C MET A 319 12.83 -16.05 -9.22
N GLU A 320 11.61 -16.58 -9.36
CA GLU A 320 10.90 -17.24 -8.26
C GLU A 320 11.69 -18.42 -7.69
N THR A 321 12.31 -19.21 -8.57
CA THR A 321 13.15 -20.36 -8.18
C THR A 321 14.40 -19.90 -7.43
N SER A 322 15.13 -18.93 -8.01
CA SER A 322 16.41 -18.45 -7.48
C SER A 322 16.25 -17.65 -6.18
N LEU A 323 15.11 -16.99 -5.98
CA LEU A 323 14.80 -16.18 -4.80
C LEU A 323 14.03 -16.94 -3.72
N ASN A 324 13.84 -18.25 -3.86
CA ASN A 324 13.10 -19.07 -2.90
C ASN A 324 13.69 -19.04 -1.47
N PHE A 325 15.01 -18.76 -1.33
CA PHE A 325 15.66 -18.58 -0.02
C PHE A 325 15.06 -17.44 0.81
N LEU A 326 14.44 -16.44 0.18
CA LEU A 326 13.77 -15.33 0.87
C LEU A 326 12.52 -15.78 1.66
N ASN A 327 11.98 -16.95 1.40
CA ASN A 327 10.91 -17.53 2.22
C ASN A 327 11.43 -18.01 3.60
N ASN A 328 12.75 -18.20 3.75
CA ASN A 328 13.38 -18.60 5.02
C ASN A 328 14.79 -17.97 5.16
N PRO A 329 14.89 -16.64 5.28
CA PRO A 329 16.14 -15.89 5.15
C PRO A 329 17.14 -16.14 6.27
N ILE A 330 16.69 -16.67 7.42
CA ILE A 330 17.56 -16.91 8.60
C ILE A 330 18.65 -17.95 8.29
N LEU A 331 18.44 -18.81 7.30
CA LEU A 331 19.36 -19.89 6.95
C LEU A 331 20.47 -19.48 5.98
N GLU A 332 20.43 -18.25 5.44
CA GLU A 332 21.33 -17.83 4.39
C GLU A 332 22.24 -16.67 4.84
N PRO A 333 23.56 -16.77 4.60
CA PRO A 333 24.47 -15.66 4.92
C PRO A 333 24.22 -14.48 3.97
N LEU A 334 24.23 -13.27 4.51
CA LEU A 334 24.16 -12.01 3.74
C LEU A 334 25.53 -11.29 3.78
N PRO A 335 25.91 -10.54 2.72
CA PRO A 335 25.14 -10.31 1.50
C PRO A 335 25.05 -11.55 0.58
N LYS A 336 23.90 -11.75 -0.06
CA LYS A 336 23.69 -12.81 -1.04
C LYS A 336 23.43 -12.23 -2.43
N THR A 337 24.21 -12.69 -3.40
CA THR A 337 24.09 -12.27 -4.81
C THR A 337 23.54 -13.41 -5.66
N VAL A 338 22.55 -13.10 -6.47
CA VAL A 338 21.96 -13.98 -7.48
C VAL A 338 22.21 -13.36 -8.85
N CYS A 339 22.65 -14.18 -9.79
CA CYS A 339 22.93 -13.77 -11.18
C CYS A 339 22.07 -14.55 -12.15
N TRP A 340 21.52 -13.84 -13.13
CA TRP A 340 20.83 -14.41 -14.30
C TRP A 340 21.56 -13.96 -15.57
N PRO A 341 22.63 -14.70 -15.99
CA PRO A 341 23.45 -14.31 -17.13
C PRO A 341 22.66 -14.19 -18.45
N GLU A 342 21.67 -15.07 -18.65
CA GLU A 342 20.80 -15.07 -19.84
C GLU A 342 19.91 -13.81 -19.93
N HIS A 343 19.68 -13.17 -18.80
CA HIS A 343 18.90 -11.93 -18.69
C HIS A 343 19.78 -10.70 -18.40
N ASN A 344 21.11 -10.86 -18.31
CA ASN A 344 22.01 -9.76 -17.97
C ASN A 344 21.64 -9.00 -16.69
N LEU A 345 21.08 -9.70 -15.68
CA LEU A 345 20.67 -9.13 -14.41
C LEU A 345 21.43 -9.78 -13.26
N THR A 346 21.89 -8.95 -12.35
CA THR A 346 22.45 -9.35 -11.06
C THR A 346 21.63 -8.68 -9.96
N LEU A 347 21.34 -9.40 -8.88
CA LEU A 347 20.61 -8.89 -7.72
C LEU A 347 21.35 -9.28 -6.45
N THR A 348 21.61 -8.30 -5.57
CA THR A 348 22.23 -8.52 -4.26
C THR A 348 21.29 -8.13 -3.14
N ILE A 349 21.11 -9.04 -2.19
CA ILE A 349 20.42 -8.78 -0.93
C ILE A 349 21.49 -8.51 0.15
N ASN A 350 21.45 -7.31 0.70
CA ASN A 350 22.35 -6.89 1.77
C ASN A 350 21.68 -7.07 3.14
N PRO A 351 22.46 -7.21 4.22
CA PRO A 351 21.91 -7.16 5.57
C PRO A 351 21.28 -5.77 5.82
N ASP A 352 20.28 -5.71 6.69
CA ASP A 352 19.78 -4.43 7.18
C ASP A 352 20.91 -3.73 7.96
N LYS A 353 21.11 -2.45 7.68
CA LYS A 353 22.06 -1.66 8.47
C LYS A 353 21.47 -1.49 9.88
N ILE A 354 22.19 -1.97 10.86
CA ILE A 354 21.91 -1.75 12.27
C ILE A 354 22.18 -0.29 12.61
#